data_965be42760d66ebde6661d9b0905a7ed
#
_entry.id   965be42760d66ebde6661d9b0905a7ed
#
_cell.length_a   1.000
_cell.length_b   1.000
_cell.length_c   1.000
_cell.angle_alpha   90.00
_cell.angle_beta   90.00
_cell.angle_gamma   90.00
#
_symmetry.space_group_name_H-M   'P 1'
#
loop_
_entity.id
_entity.type
_entity.pdbx_description
1 polymer ?
#
loop_
_entity_poly.entity_id
_entity_poly.type
_entity_poly.pdbx_seq_one_letter_code
_entity_poly.pdbx_strand_id
1 'polypeptide(L)'
;MSETYELKTIGHVRSDFPEKFGIPRQAGIVDALEAAIIFEPEYQREEALRGLEGFSHIWVIWQFSEAVREDWSPTVRPPRLGGNERMGVFATRSPFRPNAIGLSCVRIEGVEQTAEGSVLLVSGADLMDGTPIYDIKPYLPYADCKPEASGGFAPQRGEALAVDFPAELLSRVPEDKRDALTGVLAQDPRPHYQSDPQRIYGMAFAGLEVRFRVADGAVYVVEVTEERDG
;
A
#
# COMPACT_ATOMS: atom_id res chain seq x y z
N MET A 1 -23.70 -7.95 -25.34
CA MET A 1 -23.61 -6.74 -24.49
C MET A 1 -22.85 -7.15 -23.24
N SER A 2 -21.82 -6.41 -22.84
CA SER A 2 -21.14 -6.68 -21.57
C SER A 2 -22.06 -6.24 -20.44
N GLU A 3 -22.32 -7.15 -19.50
CA GLU A 3 -23.09 -6.86 -18.31
C GLU A 3 -22.25 -6.03 -17.35
N THR A 4 -22.80 -4.94 -16.79
CA THR A 4 -22.11 -4.04 -15.88
C THR A 4 -22.81 -4.09 -14.52
N TYR A 5 -22.03 -4.24 -13.46
CA TYR A 5 -22.50 -4.19 -12.08
C TYR A 5 -21.90 -2.97 -11.37
N GLU A 6 -22.71 -2.28 -10.60
CA GLU A 6 -22.28 -1.15 -9.78
C GLU A 6 -21.82 -1.64 -8.40
N LEU A 7 -20.65 -1.16 -7.97
CA LEU A 7 -20.13 -1.39 -6.63
C LEU A 7 -20.31 -0.13 -5.79
N LYS A 8 -20.72 -0.29 -4.53
CA LYS A 8 -20.80 0.81 -3.57
C LYS A 8 -19.48 0.95 -2.81
N THR A 9 -19.02 2.17 -2.63
CA THR A 9 -17.94 2.48 -1.69
C THR A 9 -18.51 2.38 -0.27
N ILE A 10 -17.89 1.53 0.57
CA ILE A 10 -18.30 1.36 1.97
C ILE A 10 -17.47 2.20 2.92
N GLY A 11 -16.35 2.74 2.47
CA GLY A 11 -15.43 3.56 3.24
C GLY A 11 -14.21 3.95 2.45
N HIS A 12 -13.32 4.70 3.09
CA HIS A 12 -12.05 5.16 2.53
C HIS A 12 -10.91 4.86 3.49
N VAL A 13 -9.72 4.67 2.92
CA VAL A 13 -8.50 4.54 3.72
C VAL A 13 -8.01 5.93 4.15
N ARG A 14 -7.56 6.03 5.39
CA ARG A 14 -6.67 7.10 5.86
C ARG A 14 -5.29 6.49 6.08
N SER A 15 -4.27 6.99 5.39
CA SER A 15 -2.90 6.50 5.47
C SER A 15 -1.88 7.65 5.41
N ASP A 16 -0.61 7.32 5.66
CA ASP A 16 0.51 8.26 5.61
C ASP A 16 0.99 8.58 4.19
N PHE A 17 0.34 8.02 3.15
CA PHE A 17 0.73 8.23 1.74
C PHE A 17 -0.28 9.11 1.02
N PRO A 18 -0.02 10.40 0.82
CA PRO A 18 -0.88 11.30 0.03
C PRO A 18 -0.80 10.99 -1.48
N GLU A 19 0.25 10.33 -1.94
CA GLU A 19 0.50 9.98 -3.33
C GLU A 19 1.02 8.54 -3.49
N LYS A 20 1.08 8.04 -4.73
CA LYS A 20 1.49 6.64 -5.02
C LYS A 20 2.97 6.36 -4.81
N PHE A 21 3.82 7.38 -4.86
CA PHE A 21 5.26 7.19 -4.75
C PHE A 21 5.63 6.83 -3.31
N GLY A 22 6.35 5.74 -3.13
CA GLY A 22 6.74 5.23 -1.81
C GLY A 22 5.86 4.10 -1.29
N ILE A 23 4.62 3.95 -1.75
CA ILE A 23 3.75 2.88 -1.28
C ILE A 23 4.39 1.51 -1.55
N PRO A 24 4.47 0.61 -0.55
CA PRO A 24 4.92 -0.76 -0.75
C PRO A 24 4.08 -1.47 -1.81
N ARG A 25 4.71 -2.35 -2.59
CA ARG A 25 4.03 -3.00 -3.73
C ARG A 25 2.99 -4.03 -3.35
N GLN A 26 2.99 -4.48 -2.12
CA GLN A 26 2.05 -5.44 -1.57
C GLN A 26 1.87 -5.17 -0.07
N ALA A 27 0.68 -5.45 0.44
CA ALA A 27 0.40 -5.43 1.87
C ALA A 27 1.27 -6.42 2.65
N GLY A 28 1.53 -6.15 3.92
CA GLY A 28 2.32 -6.98 4.82
C GLY A 28 3.82 -7.01 4.49
N ILE A 29 4.31 -6.10 3.64
CA ILE A 29 5.75 -5.95 3.40
C ILE A 29 6.40 -5.08 4.48
N VAL A 30 5.71 -4.06 4.94
CA VAL A 30 6.13 -3.17 6.02
C VAL A 30 5.05 -3.21 7.10
N ASP A 31 5.22 -4.06 8.10
CA ASP A 31 4.21 -4.30 9.14
C ASP A 31 3.94 -3.06 10.00
N ALA A 32 4.92 -2.17 10.13
CA ALA A 32 4.81 -0.92 10.90
C ALA A 32 3.95 0.16 10.22
N LEU A 33 3.49 -0.04 8.97
CA LEU A 33 2.60 0.90 8.31
C LEU A 33 1.19 0.79 8.88
N GLU A 34 0.79 1.79 9.61
CA GLU A 34 -0.55 1.93 10.16
C GLU A 34 -1.47 2.65 9.16
N ALA A 35 -2.72 2.25 9.14
CA ALA A 35 -3.78 2.92 8.39
C ALA A 35 -5.12 2.73 9.10
N ALA A 36 -6.10 3.53 8.72
CA ALA A 36 -7.46 3.43 9.23
C ALA A 36 -8.45 3.30 8.07
N ILE A 37 -9.44 2.44 8.20
CA ILE A 37 -10.59 2.38 7.31
C ILE A 37 -11.73 3.16 7.97
N ILE A 38 -12.08 4.28 7.34
CA ILE A 38 -13.17 5.15 7.75
C ILE A 38 -14.39 4.76 6.93
N PHE A 39 -15.41 4.24 7.60
CA PHE A 39 -16.63 3.82 6.90
C PHE A 39 -17.52 5.00 6.54
N GLU A 40 -18.24 4.88 5.43
CA GLU A 40 -19.29 5.83 5.08
C GLU A 40 -20.42 5.80 6.12
N PRO A 41 -21.14 6.92 6.35
CA PRO A 41 -22.14 7.03 7.44
C PRO A 41 -23.21 5.93 7.43
N GLU A 42 -23.59 5.43 6.25
CA GLU A 42 -24.53 4.31 6.10
C GLU A 42 -24.00 3.01 6.71
N TYR A 43 -22.66 2.80 6.72
CA TYR A 43 -22.00 1.55 7.10
C TYR A 43 -21.29 1.61 8.45
N GLN A 44 -21.33 2.75 9.16
CA GLN A 44 -20.68 2.97 10.47
C GLN A 44 -21.42 2.28 11.63
N ARG A 45 -22.03 1.13 11.40
CA ARG A 45 -22.82 0.43 12.40
C ARG A 45 -21.94 -0.54 13.17
N GLU A 46 -21.92 -0.43 14.50
CA GLU A 46 -21.17 -1.31 15.38
C GLU A 46 -21.50 -2.80 15.14
N GLU A 47 -22.78 -3.08 14.85
CA GLU A 47 -23.24 -4.45 14.57
C GLU A 47 -22.58 -5.05 13.33
N ALA A 48 -22.21 -4.24 12.35
CA ALA A 48 -21.54 -4.71 11.14
C ALA A 48 -20.08 -5.12 11.39
N LEU A 49 -19.46 -4.58 12.45
CA LEU A 49 -18.07 -4.86 12.83
C LEU A 49 -17.97 -5.92 13.93
N ARG A 50 -19.10 -6.31 14.52
CA ARG A 50 -19.14 -7.29 15.63
C ARG A 50 -18.51 -8.61 15.20
N GLY A 51 -17.52 -9.07 15.96
CA GLY A 51 -16.80 -10.32 15.74
C GLY A 51 -15.49 -10.16 14.97
N LEU A 52 -15.18 -8.96 14.43
CA LEU A 52 -13.88 -8.72 13.78
C LEU A 52 -12.72 -8.87 14.76
N GLU A 53 -12.92 -8.60 16.02
CA GLU A 53 -11.93 -8.76 17.10
C GLU A 53 -11.42 -10.21 17.26
N GLY A 54 -12.16 -11.17 16.72
CA GLY A 54 -11.77 -12.58 16.69
C GLY A 54 -10.81 -12.95 15.56
N PHE A 55 -10.55 -12.02 14.62
CA PHE A 55 -9.68 -12.25 13.47
C PHE A 55 -8.43 -11.38 13.55
N SER A 56 -7.29 -11.92 13.15
CA SER A 56 -6.03 -11.19 13.10
C SER A 56 -5.83 -10.40 11.81
N HIS A 57 -6.46 -10.83 10.71
CA HIS A 57 -6.29 -10.25 9.39
C HIS A 57 -7.61 -10.20 8.62
N ILE A 58 -7.67 -9.26 7.68
CA ILE A 58 -8.77 -9.12 6.71
C ILE A 58 -8.21 -8.98 5.30
N TRP A 59 -9.01 -9.41 4.34
CA TRP A 59 -8.93 -8.98 2.95
C TRP A 59 -9.66 -7.66 2.78
N VAL A 60 -9.01 -6.68 2.19
CA VAL A 60 -9.58 -5.41 1.77
C VAL A 60 -9.73 -5.42 0.26
N ILE A 61 -10.94 -5.17 -0.24
CA ILE A 61 -11.28 -5.06 -1.66
C ILE A 61 -11.49 -3.59 -1.96
N TRP A 62 -10.67 -3.03 -2.85
CA TRP A 62 -10.55 -1.59 -3.05
C TRP A 62 -10.35 -1.19 -4.51
N GLN A 63 -10.43 0.09 -4.84
CA GLN A 63 -10.26 0.61 -6.19
C GLN A 63 -8.89 1.27 -6.38
N PHE A 64 -8.25 0.96 -7.49
CA PHE A 64 -7.12 1.75 -8.00
C PHE A 64 -7.65 3.08 -8.58
N SER A 65 -8.08 4.02 -7.72
CA SER A 65 -8.74 5.27 -8.10
C SER A 65 -7.95 6.11 -9.10
N GLU A 66 -6.63 6.13 -8.92
CA GLU A 66 -5.70 6.90 -9.75
C GLU A 66 -5.25 6.19 -11.06
N ALA A 67 -5.71 4.97 -11.32
CA ALA A 67 -5.29 4.18 -12.46
C ALA A 67 -6.45 3.76 -13.38
N VAL A 68 -7.64 4.30 -13.15
CA VAL A 68 -8.83 4.04 -13.97
C VAL A 68 -8.57 4.57 -15.39
N ARG A 69 -8.83 3.74 -16.39
CA ARG A 69 -8.70 4.08 -17.82
C ARG A 69 -9.95 3.66 -18.56
N GLU A 70 -10.31 4.37 -19.60
CA GLU A 70 -11.41 4.00 -20.51
C GLU A 70 -11.10 2.70 -21.26
N ASP A 71 -9.85 2.57 -21.71
CA ASP A 71 -9.37 1.38 -22.43
C ASP A 71 -8.44 0.52 -21.57
N TRP A 72 -8.62 -0.79 -21.66
CA TRP A 72 -7.73 -1.76 -21.03
C TRP A 72 -6.75 -2.38 -22.03
N SER A 73 -5.64 -2.90 -21.53
CA SER A 73 -4.67 -3.62 -22.35
C SER A 73 -4.60 -5.09 -21.92
N PRO A 74 -4.64 -6.05 -22.87
CA PRO A 74 -4.51 -7.46 -22.54
C PRO A 74 -3.13 -7.83 -21.98
N THR A 75 -2.12 -6.96 -22.16
CA THR A 75 -0.77 -7.18 -21.66
C THR A 75 -0.22 -5.94 -20.96
N VAL A 76 0.63 -6.17 -19.97
CA VAL A 76 1.39 -5.15 -19.24
C VAL A 76 2.86 -5.52 -19.18
N ARG A 77 3.73 -4.59 -18.77
CA ARG A 77 5.15 -4.81 -18.56
C ARG A 77 5.48 -4.77 -17.07
N PRO A 78 5.56 -5.92 -16.39
CA PRO A 78 5.86 -5.94 -14.96
C PRO A 78 7.27 -5.36 -14.69
N PRO A 79 7.43 -4.45 -13.72
CA PRO A 79 8.73 -3.91 -13.35
C PRO A 79 9.74 -4.99 -12.92
N ARG A 80 9.28 -6.06 -12.29
CA ARG A 80 10.14 -7.20 -11.88
C ARG A 80 10.83 -7.93 -13.04
N LEU A 81 10.29 -7.83 -14.25
CA LEU A 81 10.87 -8.38 -15.49
C LEU A 81 11.69 -7.32 -16.26
N GLY A 82 12.18 -6.28 -15.57
CA GLY A 82 12.95 -5.20 -16.16
C GLY A 82 12.15 -4.29 -17.10
N GLY A 83 10.82 -4.43 -17.16
CA GLY A 83 9.94 -3.65 -18.03
C GLY A 83 10.01 -3.98 -19.51
N ASN A 84 10.80 -4.97 -19.93
CA ASN A 84 11.00 -5.37 -21.33
C ASN A 84 10.05 -6.49 -21.77
N GLU A 85 9.71 -7.40 -20.89
CA GLU A 85 8.80 -8.51 -21.16
C GLU A 85 7.35 -8.11 -20.97
N ARG A 86 6.48 -8.61 -21.86
CA ARG A 86 5.04 -8.45 -21.76
C ARG A 86 4.42 -9.68 -21.12
N MET A 87 3.56 -9.45 -20.13
CA MET A 87 2.78 -10.48 -19.47
C MET A 87 1.29 -10.20 -19.66
N GLY A 88 0.48 -11.26 -19.71
CA GLY A 88 -0.98 -11.12 -19.66
C GLY A 88 -1.41 -10.38 -18.40
N VAL A 89 -2.33 -9.42 -18.52
CA VAL A 89 -2.74 -8.58 -17.39
C VAL A 89 -3.28 -9.41 -16.21
N PHE A 90 -3.95 -10.53 -16.50
CA PHE A 90 -4.51 -11.42 -15.49
C PHE A 90 -3.44 -12.28 -14.78
N ALA A 91 -2.24 -12.41 -15.35
CA ALA A 91 -1.09 -13.01 -14.68
C ALA A 91 -0.34 -12.02 -13.80
N THR A 92 -0.86 -10.82 -13.59
CA THR A 92 -0.23 -9.74 -12.80
C THR A 92 -1.23 -9.12 -11.82
N ARG A 93 -0.72 -8.32 -10.89
CA ARG A 93 -1.51 -7.44 -10.00
C ARG A 93 -1.51 -5.98 -10.48
N SER A 94 -1.33 -5.77 -11.80
CA SER A 94 -1.36 -4.43 -12.39
C SER A 94 -2.73 -3.77 -12.22
N PRO A 95 -2.78 -2.46 -11.95
CA PRO A 95 -4.02 -1.69 -11.91
C PRO A 95 -4.68 -1.53 -13.30
N PHE A 96 -3.91 -1.69 -14.39
CA PHE A 96 -4.37 -1.48 -15.77
C PHE A 96 -5.14 -2.70 -16.31
N ARG A 97 -6.23 -3.03 -15.65
CA ARG A 97 -7.09 -4.19 -15.90
C ARG A 97 -8.53 -3.74 -16.13
N PRO A 98 -9.41 -4.58 -16.74
CA PRO A 98 -10.79 -4.20 -17.04
C PRO A 98 -11.56 -3.65 -15.84
N ASN A 99 -11.39 -4.28 -14.67
CA ASN A 99 -11.88 -3.79 -13.40
C ASN A 99 -10.66 -3.43 -12.55
N ALA A 100 -10.45 -2.15 -12.29
CA ALA A 100 -9.31 -1.64 -11.52
C ALA A 100 -9.49 -1.91 -10.01
N ILE A 101 -9.71 -3.20 -9.65
CA ILE A 101 -9.92 -3.66 -8.27
C ILE A 101 -8.60 -4.18 -7.70
N GLY A 102 -8.28 -3.71 -6.51
CA GLY A 102 -7.17 -4.16 -5.68
C GLY A 102 -7.64 -5.14 -4.60
N LEU A 103 -6.71 -5.94 -4.09
CA LEU A 103 -6.91 -6.88 -2.99
C LEU A 103 -5.67 -6.86 -2.10
N SER A 104 -5.86 -6.47 -0.84
CA SER A 104 -4.79 -6.37 0.16
C SER A 104 -5.16 -7.17 1.40
N CYS A 105 -4.23 -7.97 1.91
CA CYS A 105 -4.38 -8.63 3.21
C CYS A 105 -3.67 -7.77 4.25
N VAL A 106 -4.42 -7.23 5.20
CA VAL A 106 -3.90 -6.35 6.26
C VAL A 106 -4.20 -6.93 7.63
N ARG A 107 -3.39 -6.56 8.61
CA ARG A 107 -3.59 -6.97 10.00
C ARG A 107 -4.61 -6.05 10.66
N ILE A 108 -5.49 -6.60 11.49
CA ILE A 108 -6.41 -5.83 12.35
C ILE A 108 -5.66 -5.41 13.61
N GLU A 109 -5.67 -4.12 13.92
CA GLU A 109 -5.14 -3.57 15.17
C GLU A 109 -6.26 -3.27 16.18
N GLY A 110 -7.45 -2.95 15.69
CA GLY A 110 -8.61 -2.72 16.55
C GLY A 110 -9.74 -1.97 15.84
N VAL A 111 -10.84 -1.79 16.58
CA VAL A 111 -11.95 -0.92 16.20
C VAL A 111 -12.06 0.17 17.23
N GLU A 112 -12.02 1.42 16.77
CA GLU A 112 -12.17 2.60 17.62
C GLU A 112 -13.46 3.34 17.31
N GLN A 113 -14.06 3.94 18.36
CA GLN A 113 -15.18 4.87 18.21
C GLN A 113 -14.62 6.30 18.22
N THR A 114 -14.79 6.99 17.13
CA THR A 114 -14.34 8.38 16.96
C THR A 114 -15.51 9.32 16.70
N ALA A 115 -15.24 10.62 16.58
CA ALA A 115 -16.26 11.58 16.16
C ALA A 115 -16.78 11.33 14.72
N GLU A 116 -16.02 10.60 13.91
CA GLU A 116 -16.36 10.19 12.54
C GLU A 116 -17.10 8.85 12.50
N GLY A 117 -17.41 8.25 13.66
CA GLY A 117 -18.05 6.93 13.82
C GLY A 117 -17.03 5.83 14.10
N SER A 118 -17.43 4.59 13.78
CA SER A 118 -16.54 3.42 13.93
C SER A 118 -15.43 3.44 12.89
N VAL A 119 -14.20 3.31 13.37
CA VAL A 119 -12.98 3.27 12.54
C VAL A 119 -12.28 1.95 12.77
N LEU A 120 -11.90 1.26 11.69
CA LEU A 120 -11.13 0.03 11.75
C LEU A 120 -9.65 0.34 11.55
N LEU A 121 -8.85 0.14 12.60
CA LEU A 121 -7.40 0.32 12.56
C LEU A 121 -6.73 -0.93 12.00
N VAL A 122 -5.80 -0.75 11.06
CA VAL A 122 -5.08 -1.83 10.39
C VAL A 122 -3.59 -1.50 10.27
N SER A 123 -2.77 -2.55 10.14
CA SER A 123 -1.35 -2.39 9.85
C SER A 123 -0.91 -3.20 8.63
N GLY A 124 0.26 -2.87 8.08
CA GLY A 124 0.79 -3.48 6.86
C GLY A 124 0.06 -3.04 5.58
N ALA A 125 -0.66 -1.92 5.58
CA ALA A 125 -1.41 -1.46 4.42
C ALA A 125 -0.49 -0.92 3.30
N ASP A 126 -0.84 -1.26 2.04
CA ASP A 126 -0.22 -0.79 0.81
C ASP A 126 -1.15 0.16 0.04
N LEU A 127 -1.81 1.08 0.75
CA LEU A 127 -2.92 1.88 0.26
C LEU A 127 -2.63 3.37 0.40
N MET A 128 -2.95 4.12 -0.66
CA MET A 128 -2.89 5.57 -0.67
C MET A 128 -4.03 6.16 0.17
N ASP A 129 -3.81 7.31 0.77
CA ASP A 129 -4.86 8.08 1.44
C ASP A 129 -6.05 8.35 0.51
N GLY A 130 -7.27 8.29 1.05
CA GLY A 130 -8.50 8.45 0.28
C GLY A 130 -8.89 7.27 -0.62
N THR A 131 -8.13 6.14 -0.62
CA THR A 131 -8.47 4.97 -1.44
C THR A 131 -9.86 4.43 -1.11
N PRO A 132 -10.80 4.32 -2.09
CA PRO A 132 -12.13 3.78 -1.88
C PRO A 132 -12.10 2.28 -1.57
N ILE A 133 -12.85 1.87 -0.55
CA ILE A 133 -13.04 0.48 -0.14
C ILE A 133 -14.43 0.01 -0.55
N TYR A 134 -14.49 -1.16 -1.19
CA TYR A 134 -15.73 -1.78 -1.64
C TYR A 134 -16.23 -2.86 -0.68
N ASP A 135 -15.30 -3.60 -0.04
CA ASP A 135 -15.66 -4.67 0.89
C ASP A 135 -14.46 -5.04 1.79
N ILE A 136 -14.75 -5.63 2.93
CA ILE A 136 -13.78 -6.28 3.79
C ILE A 136 -14.26 -7.70 4.12
N LYS A 137 -13.31 -8.66 4.18
CA LYS A 137 -13.63 -10.05 4.55
C LYS A 137 -12.58 -10.59 5.52
N PRO A 138 -12.98 -11.38 6.52
CA PRO A 138 -12.01 -12.05 7.39
C PRO A 138 -11.06 -12.94 6.59
N TYR A 139 -9.78 -12.93 6.97
CA TYR A 139 -8.82 -13.90 6.48
C TYR A 139 -8.98 -15.22 7.25
N LEU A 140 -9.17 -16.31 6.51
CA LEU A 140 -9.36 -17.64 7.07
C LEU A 140 -8.12 -18.52 6.78
N PRO A 141 -7.23 -18.74 7.76
CA PRO A 141 -5.95 -19.44 7.53
C PRO A 141 -6.11 -20.79 6.82
N TYR A 142 -7.11 -21.57 7.17
CA TYR A 142 -7.35 -22.90 6.57
C TYR A 142 -7.81 -22.84 5.10
N ALA A 143 -8.39 -21.70 4.67
CA ALA A 143 -8.90 -21.50 3.31
C ALA A 143 -7.93 -20.69 2.44
N ASP A 144 -7.36 -19.62 3.01
CA ASP A 144 -6.61 -18.61 2.27
C ASP A 144 -5.11 -18.90 2.18
N CYS A 145 -4.53 -19.56 3.21
CA CYS A 145 -3.10 -19.90 3.21
C CYS A 145 -2.84 -21.13 2.33
N LYS A 146 -1.95 -20.97 1.34
CA LYS A 146 -1.49 -22.03 0.43
C LYS A 146 0.04 -22.08 0.41
N PRO A 147 0.68 -22.72 1.39
CA PRO A 147 2.15 -22.75 1.50
C PRO A 147 2.84 -23.35 0.28
N GLU A 148 2.16 -24.25 -0.44
CA GLU A 148 2.64 -24.95 -1.64
C GLU A 148 2.45 -24.14 -2.93
N ALA A 149 1.84 -22.95 -2.86
CA ALA A 149 1.50 -22.16 -4.04
C ALA A 149 2.77 -21.69 -4.79
N SER A 150 2.73 -21.80 -6.12
CA SER A 150 3.78 -21.29 -7.00
C SER A 150 3.58 -19.78 -7.28
N GLY A 151 4.65 -19.00 -7.12
CA GLY A 151 4.65 -17.54 -7.32
C GLY A 151 4.86 -17.09 -8.77
N GLY A 152 4.95 -17.99 -9.75
CA GLY A 152 5.21 -17.65 -11.16
C GLY A 152 6.51 -16.87 -11.34
N PHE A 153 6.45 -15.70 -12.01
CA PHE A 153 7.61 -14.81 -12.22
C PHE A 153 7.96 -13.98 -10.95
N ALA A 154 7.22 -14.11 -9.88
CA ALA A 154 7.43 -13.39 -8.62
C ALA A 154 7.46 -14.34 -7.41
N PRO A 155 8.36 -15.37 -7.40
CA PRO A 155 8.33 -16.44 -6.41
C PRO A 155 8.73 -15.97 -5.01
N GLN A 156 9.49 -14.89 -4.91
CA GLN A 156 10.05 -14.40 -3.65
C GLN A 156 9.88 -12.89 -3.51
N ARG A 157 9.88 -12.44 -2.27
CA ARG A 157 10.02 -11.03 -1.92
C ARG A 157 11.42 -10.54 -2.35
N GLY A 158 11.52 -9.29 -2.83
CA GLY A 158 12.81 -8.63 -3.02
C GLY A 158 13.58 -8.47 -1.71
N GLU A 159 14.91 -8.43 -1.78
CA GLU A 159 15.74 -8.12 -0.63
C GLU A 159 15.53 -6.66 -0.20
N ALA A 160 15.46 -6.44 1.11
CA ALA A 160 15.42 -5.08 1.66
C ALA A 160 16.81 -4.45 1.58
N LEU A 161 16.88 -3.18 1.21
CA LEU A 161 18.13 -2.42 1.22
C LEU A 161 18.45 -1.95 2.63
N ALA A 162 19.74 -1.78 2.91
CA ALA A 162 20.17 -1.03 4.10
C ALA A 162 19.70 0.43 3.96
N VAL A 163 19.29 1.05 5.08
CA VAL A 163 18.91 2.46 5.12
C VAL A 163 19.89 3.21 6.03
N ASP A 164 20.63 4.13 5.45
CA ASP A 164 21.42 5.11 6.19
C ASP A 164 20.53 6.33 6.47
N PHE A 165 20.05 6.42 7.71
CA PHE A 165 19.18 7.48 8.17
C PHE A 165 19.90 8.26 9.29
N PRO A 166 20.52 9.41 9.00
CA PRO A 166 21.21 10.21 10.00
C PRO A 166 20.31 10.55 11.19
N ALA A 167 20.81 10.40 12.42
CA ALA A 167 20.01 10.54 13.64
C ALA A 167 19.31 11.90 13.76
N GLU A 168 19.96 12.98 13.28
CA GLU A 168 19.40 14.33 13.25
C GLU A 168 18.25 14.49 12.26
N LEU A 169 18.23 13.74 11.14
CA LEU A 169 17.11 13.70 10.20
C LEU A 169 15.99 12.81 10.73
N LEU A 170 16.34 11.66 11.30
CA LEU A 170 15.38 10.74 11.91
C LEU A 170 14.63 11.40 13.09
N SER A 171 15.29 12.28 13.85
CA SER A 171 14.64 13.01 14.93
C SER A 171 13.54 13.98 14.48
N ARG A 172 13.49 14.36 13.19
CA ARG A 172 12.42 15.18 12.59
C ARG A 172 11.17 14.36 12.26
N VAL A 173 11.31 13.05 12.22
CA VAL A 173 10.19 12.12 11.98
C VAL A 173 9.51 11.83 13.31
N PRO A 174 8.17 11.90 13.42
CA PRO A 174 7.41 11.47 14.58
C PRO A 174 7.82 10.06 15.01
N GLU A 175 7.95 9.83 16.32
CA GLU A 175 8.51 8.59 16.86
C GLU A 175 7.77 7.35 16.39
N ASP A 176 6.44 7.42 16.37
CA ASP A 176 5.52 6.36 15.90
C ASP A 176 5.61 6.08 14.39
N LYS A 177 6.21 6.98 13.60
CA LYS A 177 6.34 6.85 12.13
C LYS A 177 7.74 6.41 11.68
N ARG A 178 8.74 6.36 12.56
CA ARG A 178 10.14 6.09 12.20
C ARG A 178 10.34 4.70 11.62
N ASP A 179 9.77 3.68 12.24
CA ASP A 179 9.92 2.29 11.80
C ASP A 179 9.20 2.06 10.46
N ALA A 180 8.01 2.66 10.30
CA ALA A 180 7.25 2.62 9.07
C ALA A 180 8.03 3.26 7.91
N LEU A 181 8.52 4.51 8.08
CA LEU A 181 9.29 5.22 7.07
C LEU A 181 10.58 4.48 6.71
N THR A 182 11.33 3.99 7.70
CA THR A 182 12.55 3.23 7.48
C THR A 182 12.26 1.94 6.70
N GLY A 183 11.18 1.23 7.07
CA GLY A 183 10.72 0.04 6.38
C GLY A 183 10.34 0.31 4.92
N VAL A 184 9.67 1.42 4.64
CA VAL A 184 9.32 1.87 3.27
C VAL A 184 10.56 2.14 2.43
N LEU A 185 11.50 2.91 2.96
CA LEU A 185 12.76 3.22 2.28
C LEU A 185 13.57 1.96 1.97
N ALA A 186 13.58 0.98 2.89
CA ALA A 186 14.24 -0.31 2.70
C ALA A 186 13.66 -1.13 1.53
N GLN A 187 12.42 -0.85 1.07
CA GLN A 187 11.80 -1.53 -0.08
C GLN A 187 12.20 -0.95 -1.44
N ASP A 188 13.15 -0.01 -1.50
CA ASP A 188 13.56 0.68 -2.72
C ASP A 188 12.38 1.29 -3.48
N PRO A 189 11.83 2.42 -3.01
CA PRO A 189 10.63 3.03 -3.61
C PRO A 189 10.86 3.60 -5.01
N ARG A 190 12.11 3.74 -5.46
CA ARG A 190 12.42 4.28 -6.79
C ARG A 190 11.88 3.41 -7.93
N PRO A 191 11.60 4.00 -9.11
CA PRO A 191 11.29 3.24 -10.31
C PRO A 191 12.44 2.32 -10.72
N HIS A 192 12.20 1.03 -10.93
CA HIS A 192 13.24 0.02 -11.22
C HIS A 192 14.09 0.28 -12.46
N TYR A 193 13.64 1.12 -13.40
CA TYR A 193 14.40 1.48 -14.60
C TYR A 193 15.40 2.62 -14.36
N GLN A 194 15.44 3.15 -13.12
CA GLN A 194 16.33 4.26 -12.74
C GLN A 194 17.45 3.72 -11.85
N SER A 195 18.68 3.85 -12.34
CA SER A 195 19.87 3.35 -11.65
C SER A 195 20.94 4.43 -11.40
N ASP A 196 20.61 5.72 -11.58
CA ASP A 196 21.53 6.82 -11.33
C ASP A 196 21.78 6.98 -9.81
N PRO A 197 23.03 6.71 -9.32
CA PRO A 197 23.34 6.77 -7.89
C PRO A 197 23.40 8.21 -7.33
N GLN A 198 23.45 9.23 -8.20
CA GLN A 198 23.47 10.64 -7.80
C GLN A 198 22.08 11.26 -7.77
N ARG A 199 21.07 10.57 -8.30
CA ARG A 199 19.73 11.10 -8.35
C ARG A 199 19.10 11.12 -6.97
N ILE A 200 18.54 12.30 -6.63
CA ILE A 200 17.74 12.48 -5.41
C ILE A 200 16.28 12.30 -5.77
N TYR A 201 15.58 11.48 -4.98
CA TYR A 201 14.15 11.24 -5.04
C TYR A 201 13.48 11.95 -3.87
N GLY A 202 12.28 12.51 -4.08
CA GLY A 202 11.41 13.03 -3.04
C GLY A 202 10.22 12.11 -2.85
N MET A 203 9.77 11.94 -1.63
CA MET A 203 8.62 11.13 -1.24
C MET A 203 7.85 11.84 -0.12
N ALA A 204 6.55 12.03 -0.33
CA ALA A 204 5.66 12.50 0.70
C ALA A 204 5.25 11.34 1.62
N PHE A 205 5.37 11.52 2.93
CA PHE A 205 4.99 10.53 3.94
C PHE A 205 4.66 11.20 5.27
N ALA A 206 3.46 10.95 5.80
CA ALA A 206 3.01 11.46 7.10
C ALA A 206 3.17 12.99 7.26
N GLY A 207 2.86 13.77 6.21
CA GLY A 207 3.02 15.23 6.18
C GLY A 207 4.46 15.72 6.07
N LEU A 208 5.39 14.82 5.73
CA LEU A 208 6.80 15.13 5.52
C LEU A 208 7.19 14.91 4.05
N GLU A 209 8.09 15.74 3.55
CA GLU A 209 8.85 15.51 2.31
C GLU A 209 10.20 14.87 2.71
N VAL A 210 10.40 13.63 2.29
CA VAL A 210 11.61 12.84 2.56
C VAL A 210 12.43 12.70 1.28
N ARG A 211 13.66 13.23 1.27
CA ARG A 211 14.55 13.14 0.12
C ARG A 211 15.64 12.12 0.38
N PHE A 212 15.88 11.26 -0.59
CA PHE A 212 16.84 10.18 -0.50
C PHE A 212 17.50 9.90 -1.85
N ARG A 213 18.62 9.22 -1.82
CA ARG A 213 19.30 8.63 -2.98
C ARG A 213 19.57 7.15 -2.71
N VAL A 214 19.79 6.39 -3.77
CA VAL A 214 20.12 4.96 -3.67
C VAL A 214 21.43 4.70 -4.40
N ALA A 215 22.40 4.20 -3.68
CA ALA A 215 23.73 3.87 -4.20
C ALA A 215 24.28 2.65 -3.45
N ASP A 216 25.12 1.86 -4.10
CA ASP A 216 25.87 0.74 -3.51
C ASP A 216 24.99 -0.25 -2.70
N GLY A 217 23.75 -0.46 -3.12
CA GLY A 217 22.81 -1.36 -2.45
C GLY A 217 22.22 -0.81 -1.14
N ALA A 218 22.33 0.50 -0.91
CA ALA A 218 21.77 1.17 0.26
C ALA A 218 20.98 2.43 -0.12
N VAL A 219 20.03 2.79 0.74
CA VAL A 219 19.27 4.04 0.69
C VAL A 219 19.91 5.04 1.65
N TYR A 220 20.18 6.24 1.19
CA TYR A 220 20.75 7.34 1.98
C TYR A 220 19.72 8.46 2.07
N VAL A 221 19.21 8.74 3.26
CA VAL A 221 18.33 9.89 3.50
C VAL A 221 19.16 11.15 3.56
N VAL A 222 18.82 12.14 2.75
CA VAL A 222 19.59 13.40 2.63
C VAL A 222 18.85 14.61 3.20
N GLU A 223 17.54 14.57 3.26
CA GLU A 223 16.72 15.67 3.79
C GLU A 223 15.36 15.16 4.29
N VAL A 224 14.86 15.77 5.35
CA VAL A 224 13.50 15.62 5.85
C VAL A 224 12.97 17.00 6.19
N THR A 225 11.86 17.41 5.56
CA THR A 225 11.20 18.70 5.78
C THR A 225 9.70 18.49 5.93
N GLU A 226 8.99 19.45 6.49
CA GLU A 226 7.52 19.45 6.43
C GLU A 226 7.07 19.59 4.98
N GLU A 227 6.01 18.87 4.63
CA GLU A 227 5.37 19.00 3.32
C GLU A 227 4.83 20.42 3.18
N ARG A 228 5.14 21.08 2.06
CA ARG A 228 4.63 22.43 1.81
C ARG A 228 3.22 22.31 1.27
N ASP A 229 2.27 22.92 1.97
CA ASP A 229 0.94 23.15 1.42
C ASP A 229 1.07 23.85 0.07
N GLY A 230 0.66 23.16 -1.00
CA GLY A 230 0.69 23.64 -2.39
C GLY A 230 -0.53 24.49 -2.73
#